data_45f41afd37f8642d360ed1fdbac13244
#
_entry.id   45f41afd37f8642d360ed1fdbac13244
#
_cell.length_a   1.000
_cell.length_b   1.000
_cell.length_c   1.000
_cell.angle_alpha   90.00
_cell.angle_beta   90.00
_cell.angle_gamma   90.00
#
_symmetry.space_group_name_H-M   'P 1'
#
loop_
_entity.id
_entity.type
_entity.pdbx_description
1 polymer ?
#
loop_
_entity_poly.entity_id
_entity_poly.type
_entity_poly.pdbx_seq_one_letter_code
_entity_poly.pdbx_strand_id
1 'polypeptide(L)'
;LRTLAQVRGVPGRLEPFGGHRAPWVVVDAAHTPQALTRVLVDLRTHARGRLICVFGCAGDRDAGHRPQMGAVAERLADQVLLTDDNPRREAGEAIIAQILSGMRQPARAVIEPRRGLAIRRAIATAGRDDLVLVAGRGHATRQDRGDHQVHFSDRAQVQQALAERRGAHFLEVAA
;
A
#
# COMPACT_ATOMS: atom_id res chain seq x y z
N LEU A 1 33.44 3.15 -4.91
CA LEU A 1 32.55 2.24 -4.12
C LEU A 1 32.07 2.82 -2.79
N ARG A 2 32.84 3.69 -2.10
CA ARG A 2 32.41 4.35 -0.84
C ARG A 2 31.23 5.31 -1.02
N THR A 3 31.04 5.91 -2.21
CA THR A 3 29.98 6.88 -2.51
C THR A 3 28.60 6.22 -2.62
N LEU A 4 28.49 4.97 -3.07
CA LEU A 4 27.23 4.25 -3.19
C LEU A 4 26.61 3.90 -1.83
N ALA A 5 27.41 3.69 -0.79
CA ALA A 5 26.92 3.43 0.55
C ALA A 5 26.24 4.65 1.22
N GLN A 6 26.42 5.84 0.64
CA GLN A 6 25.84 7.11 1.12
C GLN A 6 24.61 7.54 0.32
N VAL A 7 24.21 6.82 -0.74
CA VAL A 7 23.02 7.12 -1.51
C VAL A 7 21.79 6.81 -0.66
N ARG A 8 21.14 7.87 -0.19
CA ARG A 8 19.83 7.74 0.46
C ARG A 8 18.80 7.40 -0.63
N GLY A 9 17.98 6.38 -0.38
CA GLY A 9 16.87 6.04 -1.27
C GLY A 9 15.96 7.25 -1.49
N VAL A 10 15.31 7.29 -2.66
CA VAL A 10 14.35 8.36 -2.97
C VAL A 10 13.11 8.15 -2.11
N PRO A 11 12.64 9.16 -1.33
CA PRO A 11 11.44 9.03 -0.52
C PRO A 11 10.23 8.54 -1.35
N GLY A 12 9.51 7.55 -0.84
CA GLY A 12 8.34 6.97 -1.51
C GLY A 12 8.64 6.18 -2.80
N ARG A 13 9.88 5.72 -2.97
CA ARG A 13 10.31 4.80 -4.02
C ARG A 13 10.99 3.60 -3.38
N LEU A 14 10.30 2.45 -3.36
CA LEU A 14 10.72 1.24 -2.64
C LEU A 14 11.28 1.57 -1.23
N GLU A 15 10.66 2.54 -0.56
CA GLU A 15 11.13 3.04 0.74
C GLU A 15 10.71 2.06 1.85
N PRO A 16 11.67 1.40 2.53
CA PRO A 16 11.36 0.39 3.54
C PRO A 16 11.15 1.01 4.92
N PHE A 17 10.21 0.44 5.66
CA PHE A 17 9.91 0.71 7.07
C PHE A 17 9.74 -0.61 7.82
N GLY A 18 9.88 -0.59 9.12
CA GLY A 18 9.64 -1.77 9.96
C GLY A 18 10.84 -2.71 10.06
N GLY A 19 10.59 -4.04 9.94
CA GLY A 19 11.60 -5.08 10.16
C GLY A 19 11.88 -5.36 11.64
N HIS A 20 12.86 -6.23 11.91
CA HIS A 20 13.27 -6.71 13.23
C HIS A 20 12.16 -7.50 13.96
N ARG A 21 11.23 -6.91 14.66
CA ARG A 21 10.09 -7.60 15.34
C ARG A 21 8.73 -7.24 14.74
N ALA A 22 8.73 -6.53 13.63
CA ALA A 22 7.54 -6.07 12.92
C ALA A 22 7.62 -6.48 11.44
N PRO A 23 6.51 -6.54 10.70
CA PRO A 23 6.55 -6.76 9.26
C PRO A 23 7.38 -5.69 8.56
N TRP A 24 7.97 -6.05 7.44
CA TRP A 24 8.48 -5.08 6.51
C TRP A 24 7.32 -4.37 5.81
N VAL A 25 7.40 -3.05 5.73
CA VAL A 25 6.43 -2.23 4.99
C VAL A 25 7.20 -1.42 3.97
N VAL A 26 6.80 -1.48 2.72
CA VAL A 26 7.43 -0.73 1.62
C VAL A 26 6.44 0.28 1.08
N VAL A 27 6.83 1.54 0.99
CA VAL A 27 6.05 2.61 0.35
C VAL A 27 6.62 2.87 -1.03
N ASP A 28 5.75 2.81 -2.07
CA ASP A 28 6.13 3.04 -3.46
C ASP A 28 5.08 3.86 -4.22
N ALA A 29 5.54 4.54 -5.27
CA ALA A 29 4.68 5.35 -6.12
C ALA A 29 4.11 4.60 -7.34
N ALA A 30 4.15 3.27 -7.37
CA ALA A 30 3.61 2.46 -8.46
C ALA A 30 2.09 2.67 -8.60
N HIS A 31 1.68 3.28 -9.70
CA HIS A 31 0.30 3.67 -10.01
C HIS A 31 -0.12 3.26 -11.43
N THR A 32 0.63 2.39 -12.08
CA THR A 32 0.30 1.77 -13.37
C THR A 32 0.42 0.25 -13.26
N PRO A 33 -0.26 -0.54 -14.12
CA PRO A 33 -0.17 -2.00 -14.10
C PRO A 33 1.27 -2.51 -14.21
N GLN A 34 2.07 -1.89 -15.09
CA GLN A 34 3.47 -2.28 -15.32
C GLN A 34 4.34 -1.99 -14.09
N ALA A 35 4.19 -0.80 -13.49
CA ALA A 35 4.93 -0.43 -12.29
C ALA A 35 4.56 -1.32 -11.11
N LEU A 36 3.25 -1.59 -10.90
CA LEU A 36 2.78 -2.46 -9.83
C LEU A 36 3.29 -3.90 -10.02
N THR A 37 3.25 -4.41 -11.25
CA THR A 37 3.81 -5.74 -11.58
C THR A 37 5.27 -5.81 -11.17
N ARG A 38 6.07 -4.84 -11.60
CA ARG A 38 7.51 -4.81 -11.32
C ARG A 38 7.79 -4.82 -9.82
N VAL A 39 7.15 -3.90 -9.08
CA VAL A 39 7.35 -3.79 -7.63
C VAL A 39 6.93 -5.07 -6.90
N LEU A 40 5.77 -5.66 -7.23
CA LEU A 40 5.30 -6.90 -6.60
C LEU A 40 6.22 -8.08 -6.89
N VAL A 41 6.72 -8.23 -8.13
CA VAL A 41 7.68 -9.27 -8.49
C VAL A 41 8.99 -9.12 -7.72
N ASP A 42 9.53 -7.90 -7.67
CA ASP A 42 10.76 -7.61 -6.93
C ASP A 42 10.58 -7.91 -5.44
N LEU A 43 9.50 -7.44 -4.82
CA LEU A 43 9.24 -7.64 -3.40
C LEU A 43 8.94 -9.10 -3.04
N ARG A 44 8.37 -9.90 -3.96
CA ARG A 44 8.13 -11.33 -3.73
C ARG A 44 9.41 -12.08 -3.42
N THR A 45 10.55 -11.70 -3.99
CA THR A 45 11.84 -12.34 -3.72
C THR A 45 12.35 -12.10 -2.29
N HIS A 46 11.83 -11.07 -1.62
CA HIS A 46 12.19 -10.66 -0.26
C HIS A 46 11.16 -11.07 0.80
N ALA A 47 9.92 -11.40 0.40
CA ALA A 47 8.87 -11.82 1.32
C ALA A 47 9.09 -13.26 1.77
N ARG A 48 9.29 -13.46 3.09
CA ARG A 48 9.38 -14.79 3.68
C ARG A 48 8.01 -15.37 4.04
N GLY A 49 7.04 -14.50 4.31
CA GLY A 49 5.64 -14.80 4.56
C GLY A 49 4.76 -14.28 3.42
N ARG A 50 3.57 -13.76 3.77
CA ARG A 50 2.64 -13.19 2.82
C ARG A 50 3.13 -11.85 2.26
N LEU A 51 2.86 -11.61 0.98
CA LEU A 51 2.96 -10.30 0.36
C LEU A 51 1.56 -9.66 0.33
N ILE A 52 1.39 -8.60 1.09
CA ILE A 52 0.13 -7.87 1.24
C ILE A 52 0.22 -6.58 0.42
N CYS A 53 -0.72 -6.33 -0.49
CA CYS A 53 -0.73 -5.14 -1.34
C CYS A 53 -1.87 -4.20 -0.95
N VAL A 54 -1.55 -2.97 -0.55
CA VAL A 54 -2.49 -1.89 -0.27
C VAL A 54 -2.39 -0.85 -1.38
N PHE A 55 -3.45 -0.65 -2.16
CA PHE A 55 -3.44 0.34 -3.23
C PHE A 55 -4.84 0.85 -3.58
N GLY A 56 -4.88 1.90 -4.35
CA GLY A 56 -6.04 2.42 -5.04
C GLY A 56 -5.63 3.06 -6.36
N CYS A 57 -6.59 3.59 -7.09
CA CYS A 57 -6.34 4.34 -8.31
C CYS A 57 -6.85 5.77 -8.18
N ALA A 58 -6.22 6.68 -8.92
CA ALA A 58 -6.66 8.08 -8.94
C ALA A 58 -7.88 8.25 -9.85
N GLY A 59 -8.78 9.14 -9.44
CA GLY A 59 -9.85 9.65 -10.27
C GLY A 59 -9.32 10.61 -11.35
N ASP A 60 -10.16 10.94 -12.33
CA ASP A 60 -9.80 11.79 -13.48
C ASP A 60 -8.52 11.34 -14.21
N ARG A 61 -8.30 10.03 -14.28
CA ARG A 61 -7.18 9.36 -14.94
C ARG A 61 -7.69 8.21 -15.79
N ASP A 62 -6.79 7.57 -16.53
CA ASP A 62 -7.13 6.44 -17.40
C ASP A 62 -7.82 5.30 -16.61
N ALA A 63 -9.14 5.18 -16.80
CA ALA A 63 -9.93 4.14 -16.15
C ALA A 63 -9.58 2.72 -16.64
N GLY A 64 -9.01 2.58 -17.85
CA GLY A 64 -8.61 1.28 -18.40
C GLY A 64 -7.49 0.60 -17.62
N HIS A 65 -6.70 1.35 -16.86
CA HIS A 65 -5.69 0.79 -15.96
C HIS A 65 -6.27 0.13 -14.71
N ARG A 66 -7.48 0.51 -14.25
CA ARG A 66 -8.06 0.08 -12.97
C ARG A 66 -8.29 -1.43 -12.92
N PRO A 67 -8.98 -2.05 -13.89
CA PRO A 67 -9.14 -3.50 -13.91
C PRO A 67 -7.79 -4.24 -14.04
N GLN A 68 -6.86 -3.70 -14.83
CA GLN A 68 -5.53 -4.29 -14.98
C GLN A 68 -4.73 -4.27 -13.66
N MET A 69 -4.83 -3.20 -12.88
CA MET A 69 -4.22 -3.10 -11.54
C MET A 69 -4.80 -4.15 -10.60
N GLY A 70 -6.13 -4.36 -10.62
CA GLY A 70 -6.80 -5.41 -9.86
C GLY A 70 -6.29 -6.81 -10.21
N ALA A 71 -6.24 -7.14 -11.51
CA ALA A 71 -5.75 -8.42 -12.00
C ALA A 71 -4.27 -8.67 -11.63
N VAL A 72 -3.44 -7.63 -11.69
CA VAL A 72 -2.02 -7.71 -11.31
C VAL A 72 -1.87 -7.98 -9.82
N ALA A 73 -2.56 -7.21 -8.98
CA ALA A 73 -2.48 -7.34 -7.53
C ALA A 73 -2.97 -8.72 -7.07
N GLU A 74 -4.12 -9.19 -7.60
CA GLU A 74 -4.65 -10.52 -7.28
C GLU A 74 -3.69 -11.65 -7.64
N ARG A 75 -3.00 -11.54 -8.76
CA ARG A 75 -2.08 -12.58 -9.25
C ARG A 75 -0.77 -12.63 -8.45
N LEU A 76 -0.26 -11.50 -7.98
CA LEU A 76 1.09 -11.38 -7.45
C LEU A 76 1.17 -11.18 -5.93
N ALA A 77 0.07 -10.76 -5.29
CA ALA A 77 -0.02 -10.63 -3.84
C ALA A 77 -0.88 -11.75 -3.23
N ASP A 78 -0.57 -12.12 -1.99
CA ASP A 78 -1.36 -13.12 -1.24
C ASP A 78 -2.62 -12.50 -0.64
N GLN A 79 -2.59 -11.18 -0.38
CA GLN A 79 -3.72 -10.41 0.12
C GLN A 79 -3.75 -9.03 -0.53
N VAL A 80 -4.93 -8.60 -0.93
CA VAL A 80 -5.16 -7.28 -1.54
C VAL A 80 -6.09 -6.47 -0.65
N LEU A 81 -5.68 -5.23 -0.33
CA LEU A 81 -6.51 -4.22 0.31
C LEU A 81 -6.71 -3.06 -0.67
N LEU A 82 -7.95 -2.79 -1.02
CA LEU A 82 -8.34 -1.69 -1.90
C LEU A 82 -8.79 -0.48 -1.09
N THR A 83 -8.28 0.69 -1.46
CA THR A 83 -8.52 1.94 -0.74
C THR A 83 -8.51 3.14 -1.67
N ASP A 84 -8.93 4.32 -1.19
CA ASP A 84 -8.81 5.55 -1.96
C ASP A 84 -7.33 5.94 -2.16
N ASP A 85 -7.01 6.38 -3.38
CA ASP A 85 -5.78 7.11 -3.67
C ASP A 85 -6.07 8.63 -3.66
N ASN A 86 -6.38 9.20 -4.81
CA ASN A 86 -6.88 10.56 -5.02
C ASN A 86 -8.19 10.45 -5.81
N PRO A 87 -9.34 10.27 -5.17
CA PRO A 87 -10.61 10.07 -5.90
C PRO A 87 -10.98 11.28 -6.77
N ARG A 88 -10.54 12.49 -6.42
CA ARG A 88 -10.83 13.74 -7.11
C ARG A 88 -12.34 13.93 -7.28
N ARG A 89 -12.84 14.10 -8.51
CA ARG A 89 -14.26 14.30 -8.82
C ARG A 89 -15.05 12.99 -8.97
N GLU A 90 -14.37 11.84 -8.96
CA GLU A 90 -15.03 10.54 -9.02
C GLU A 90 -15.34 9.99 -7.62
N ALA A 91 -16.40 9.20 -7.50
CA ALA A 91 -16.68 8.47 -6.28
C ALA A 91 -15.62 7.38 -6.06
N GLY A 92 -14.98 7.35 -4.89
CA GLY A 92 -13.97 6.34 -4.56
C GLY A 92 -14.49 4.92 -4.69
N GLU A 93 -15.75 4.68 -4.33
CA GLU A 93 -16.42 3.39 -4.48
C GLU A 93 -16.53 2.95 -5.95
N ALA A 94 -16.78 3.88 -6.87
CA ALA A 94 -16.84 3.58 -8.30
C ALA A 94 -15.44 3.18 -8.83
N ILE A 95 -14.39 3.85 -8.37
CA ILE A 95 -13.01 3.50 -8.71
C ILE A 95 -12.67 2.09 -8.19
N ILE A 96 -13.02 1.79 -6.93
CA ILE A 96 -12.79 0.47 -6.32
C ILE A 96 -13.56 -0.61 -7.10
N ALA A 97 -14.81 -0.36 -7.48
CA ALA A 97 -15.61 -1.30 -8.28
C ALA A 97 -14.95 -1.61 -9.63
N GLN A 98 -14.36 -0.61 -10.29
CA GLN A 98 -13.62 -0.82 -11.54
C GLN A 98 -12.31 -1.61 -11.32
N ILE A 99 -11.62 -1.45 -10.19
CA ILE A 99 -10.46 -2.29 -9.85
C ILE A 99 -10.91 -3.74 -9.67
N LEU A 100 -11.99 -3.96 -8.91
CA LEU A 100 -12.56 -5.29 -8.65
C LEU A 100 -13.00 -6.01 -9.93
N SER A 101 -13.49 -5.27 -10.94
CA SER A 101 -13.94 -5.86 -12.21
C SER A 101 -12.83 -6.59 -12.98
N GLY A 102 -11.56 -6.31 -12.69
CA GLY A 102 -10.42 -7.02 -13.26
C GLY A 102 -9.97 -8.25 -12.47
N MET A 103 -10.52 -8.48 -11.28
CA MET A 103 -10.17 -9.61 -10.43
C MET A 103 -11.04 -10.83 -10.75
N ARG A 104 -10.46 -12.02 -10.65
CA ARG A 104 -11.19 -13.30 -10.80
C ARG A 104 -11.98 -13.67 -9.54
N GLN A 105 -11.48 -13.28 -8.39
CA GLN A 105 -12.07 -13.56 -7.07
C GLN A 105 -12.21 -12.26 -6.25
N PRO A 106 -13.02 -11.28 -6.71
CA PRO A 106 -13.10 -9.96 -6.09
C PRO A 106 -13.51 -10.01 -4.61
N ALA A 107 -14.27 -11.03 -4.20
CA ALA A 107 -14.68 -11.23 -2.81
C ALA A 107 -13.51 -11.50 -1.84
N ARG A 108 -12.31 -11.85 -2.33
CA ARG A 108 -11.11 -12.02 -1.51
C ARG A 108 -10.40 -10.70 -1.21
N ALA A 109 -10.71 -9.64 -1.95
CA ALA A 109 -10.15 -8.32 -1.67
C ALA A 109 -10.81 -7.71 -0.43
N VAL A 110 -9.99 -7.12 0.43
CA VAL A 110 -10.49 -6.34 1.56
C VAL A 110 -10.69 -4.90 1.08
N ILE A 111 -11.86 -4.34 1.31
CA ILE A 111 -12.18 -2.96 0.95
C ILE A 111 -12.18 -2.11 2.22
N GLU A 112 -11.37 -1.07 2.23
CA GLU A 112 -11.39 0.00 3.24
C GLU A 112 -11.06 1.33 2.54
N PRO A 113 -12.08 2.14 2.20
CA PRO A 113 -11.89 3.38 1.47
C PRO A 113 -10.98 4.38 2.19
N ARG A 114 -11.02 4.42 3.52
CA ARG A 114 -10.18 5.29 4.34
C ARG A 114 -8.74 4.80 4.37
N ARG A 115 -7.89 5.39 3.53
CA ARG A 115 -6.53 4.92 3.29
C ARG A 115 -5.68 4.74 4.56
N GLY A 116 -5.77 5.65 5.51
CA GLY A 116 -5.06 5.50 6.79
C GLY A 116 -5.48 4.26 7.57
N LEU A 117 -6.77 3.91 7.54
CA LEU A 117 -7.27 2.69 8.17
C LEU A 117 -6.87 1.43 7.39
N ALA A 118 -6.87 1.48 6.06
CA ALA A 118 -6.39 0.37 5.23
C ALA A 118 -4.92 0.05 5.54
N ILE A 119 -4.06 1.07 5.62
CA ILE A 119 -2.65 0.93 5.98
C ILE A 119 -2.51 0.33 7.39
N ARG A 120 -3.21 0.88 8.38
CA ARG A 120 -3.17 0.35 9.76
C ARG A 120 -3.65 -1.08 9.83
N ARG A 121 -4.76 -1.42 9.15
CA ARG A 121 -5.30 -2.78 9.10
C ARG A 121 -4.30 -3.76 8.50
N ALA A 122 -3.68 -3.41 7.37
CA ALA A 122 -2.68 -4.25 6.73
C ALA A 122 -1.50 -4.53 7.66
N ILE A 123 -0.98 -3.48 8.33
CA ILE A 123 0.16 -3.61 9.26
C ILE A 123 -0.24 -4.38 10.52
N ALA A 124 -1.43 -4.17 11.07
CA ALA A 124 -1.90 -4.86 12.27
C ALA A 124 -2.08 -6.37 12.04
N THR A 125 -2.56 -6.78 10.87
CA THR A 125 -2.83 -8.19 10.52
C THR A 125 -1.63 -8.93 9.93
N ALA A 126 -0.58 -8.22 9.54
CA ALA A 126 0.64 -8.81 9.00
C ALA A 126 1.45 -9.52 10.09
N GLY A 127 1.94 -10.71 9.81
CA GLY A 127 2.94 -11.39 10.65
C GLY A 127 4.31 -10.73 10.55
N ARG A 128 5.26 -11.14 11.41
CA ARG A 128 6.64 -10.60 11.41
C ARG A 128 7.41 -10.90 10.11
N ASP A 129 7.07 -11.98 9.45
CA ASP A 129 7.72 -12.44 8.21
C ASP A 129 6.98 -11.99 6.95
N ASP A 130 5.80 -11.34 7.12
CA ASP A 130 5.03 -10.76 6.03
C ASP A 130 5.67 -9.45 5.53
N LEU A 131 5.39 -9.14 4.28
CA LEU A 131 5.78 -7.89 3.65
C LEU A 131 4.52 -7.15 3.17
N VAL A 132 4.38 -5.87 3.55
CA VAL A 132 3.27 -5.01 3.14
C VAL A 132 3.79 -3.99 2.12
N LEU A 133 3.20 -3.98 0.93
CA LEU A 133 3.39 -2.91 -0.05
C LEU A 133 2.25 -1.89 0.07
N VAL A 134 2.59 -0.62 0.27
CA VAL A 134 1.67 0.51 0.15
C VAL A 134 2.01 1.25 -1.14
N ALA A 135 1.18 1.05 -2.18
CA ALA A 135 1.44 1.53 -3.53
C ALA A 135 0.55 2.71 -3.95
N GLY A 136 1.05 3.49 -4.91
CA GLY A 136 0.33 4.54 -5.63
C GLY A 136 0.85 5.94 -5.35
N ARG A 137 0.95 6.34 -4.09
CA ARG A 137 1.17 7.74 -3.70
C ARG A 137 2.64 8.10 -3.41
N GLY A 138 3.43 7.11 -3.01
CA GLY A 138 4.86 7.31 -2.73
C GLY A 138 5.11 8.45 -1.74
N HIS A 139 5.79 9.51 -2.19
CA HIS A 139 6.14 10.68 -1.37
C HIS A 139 5.03 11.75 -1.26
N ALA A 140 3.87 11.56 -1.88
CA ALA A 140 2.79 12.55 -1.84
C ALA A 140 2.34 12.86 -0.41
N THR A 141 2.14 14.16 -0.11
CA THR A 141 1.73 14.66 1.20
C THR A 141 0.32 15.25 1.23
N ARG A 142 -0.40 15.22 0.10
CA ARG A 142 -1.77 15.72 -0.01
C ARG A 142 -2.63 14.70 -0.73
N GLN A 143 -3.86 14.52 -0.29
CA GLN A 143 -4.89 13.73 -0.95
C GLN A 143 -5.95 14.66 -1.52
N ASP A 144 -6.20 14.52 -2.83
CA ASP A 144 -7.20 15.29 -3.56
C ASP A 144 -8.56 14.55 -3.54
N ARG A 145 -9.57 15.21 -3.01
CA ARG A 145 -10.95 14.70 -2.86
C ARG A 145 -11.97 15.50 -3.69
N GLY A 146 -11.48 16.20 -4.70
CA GLY A 146 -12.29 16.94 -5.65
C GLY A 146 -12.51 18.39 -5.22
N ASP A 147 -13.34 18.62 -4.22
CA ASP A 147 -13.68 19.96 -3.71
C ASP A 147 -12.62 20.51 -2.72
N HIS A 148 -11.84 19.63 -2.15
CA HIS A 148 -10.80 19.99 -1.19
C HIS A 148 -9.60 19.03 -1.23
N GLN A 149 -8.48 19.49 -0.68
CA GLN A 149 -7.30 18.67 -0.44
C GLN A 149 -7.07 18.50 1.06
N VAL A 150 -6.76 17.29 1.48
CA VAL A 150 -6.38 17.01 2.87
C VAL A 150 -4.89 16.67 2.95
N HIS A 151 -4.25 17.05 4.05
CA HIS A 151 -2.88 16.60 4.33
C HIS A 151 -2.90 15.10 4.62
N PHE A 152 -2.19 14.32 3.83
CA PHE A 152 -2.13 12.88 3.99
C PHE A 152 -0.83 12.33 3.39
N SER A 153 -0.08 11.56 4.16
CA SER A 153 1.18 10.93 3.75
C SER A 153 1.17 9.46 4.11
N ASP A 154 1.35 8.57 3.11
CA ASP A 154 1.49 7.13 3.33
C ASP A 154 2.63 6.83 4.30
N ARG A 155 3.76 7.51 4.14
CA ARG A 155 4.95 7.37 4.99
C ARG A 155 4.63 7.65 6.47
N ALA A 156 3.93 8.76 6.74
CA ALA A 156 3.52 9.13 8.10
C ALA A 156 2.54 8.10 8.68
N GLN A 157 1.56 7.62 7.90
CA GLN A 157 0.61 6.60 8.33
C GLN A 157 1.31 5.26 8.64
N VAL A 158 2.27 4.85 7.82
CA VAL A 158 3.07 3.64 8.05
C VAL A 158 3.89 3.76 9.34
N GLN A 159 4.58 4.89 9.54
CA GLN A 159 5.37 5.13 10.76
C GLN A 159 4.51 5.09 12.02
N GLN A 160 3.34 5.74 11.97
CA GLN A 160 2.38 5.74 13.07
C GLN A 160 1.86 4.33 13.37
N ALA A 161 1.41 3.58 12.35
CA ALA A 161 0.88 2.23 12.52
C ALA A 161 1.93 1.25 13.08
N LEU A 162 3.18 1.37 12.66
CA LEU A 162 4.28 0.56 13.21
C LEU A 162 4.60 0.93 14.68
N ALA A 163 4.48 2.20 15.05
CA ALA A 163 4.65 2.64 16.44
C ALA A 163 3.53 2.12 17.35
N GLU A 164 2.27 2.23 16.89
CA GLU A 164 1.09 1.70 17.60
C GLU A 164 1.22 0.19 17.84
N ARG A 165 1.64 -0.57 16.82
CA ARG A 165 1.87 -2.02 16.94
C ARG A 165 2.95 -2.37 17.96
N ARG A 166 4.04 -1.61 18.03
CA ARG A 166 5.10 -1.83 19.03
C ARG A 166 4.60 -1.57 20.44
N GLY A 167 3.80 -0.51 20.64
CA GLY A 167 3.18 -0.19 21.92
C GLY A 167 2.22 -1.28 22.41
N ALA A 168 1.37 -1.81 21.53
CA ALA A 168 0.47 -2.92 21.86
C ALA A 168 1.23 -4.20 22.28
N HIS A 169 2.30 -4.55 21.57
CA HIS A 169 3.12 -5.71 21.91
C HIS A 169 3.87 -5.57 23.25
N PHE A 170 4.23 -4.35 23.64
CA PHE A 170 4.85 -4.12 24.96
C PHE A 170 3.86 -4.36 26.10
N LEU A 171 2.58 -4.07 25.91
CA LEU A 171 1.53 -4.29 26.93
C LEU A 171 1.18 -5.78 27.06
N GLU A 172 1.21 -6.57 25.98
CA GLU A 172 0.96 -8.03 26.01
C GLU A 172 2.10 -8.82 26.68
N VAL A 173 3.33 -8.35 26.60
CA VAL A 173 4.50 -9.05 27.22
C VAL A 173 4.65 -8.68 28.71
N ALA A 174 4.04 -7.57 29.14
CA ALA A 174 4.09 -7.08 30.51
C ALA A 174 2.88 -7.54 31.39
N ALA A 175 1.92 -8.27 30.81
CA ALA A 175 0.74 -8.85 31.48
C ALA A 175 0.91 -10.35 31.69
#